data_6580766e44dec23a18a5890ffcd1e302
#
_entry.id   6580766e44dec23a18a5890ffcd1e302
#
_cell.length_a   1.000
_cell.length_b   1.000
_cell.length_c   1.000
_cell.angle_alpha   90.00
_cell.angle_beta   90.00
_cell.angle_gamma   90.00
#
_symmetry.space_group_name_H-M   'P 1'
#
loop_
_entity.id
_entity.type
_entity.pdbx_description
1 polymer ?
#
loop_
_entity_poly.entity_id
_entity_poly.type
_entity_poly.pdbx_seq_one_letter_code
_entity_poly.pdbx_strand_id
1 'polypeptide(L)'
;MNQKVYHTLEYYKILERLADYASCEEAKDRCHKLVPLTDPAEIAHLQETTADALSRLYRGSGISFSGVHNVNASLKRLDIGGTLNTTELLMICSLLEVAKRVKAYDRSDRNDEKTDSLSPLFSQIQPLSPLLDEIRRCVVGEDEIADDASAALSKIRKSIRGMNDRIHAQLTGLMNNTTTRSYLQDAVITMRDGRYCLPVRAESKTSVPGMV
;
A
#
# COMPACT_ATOMS: atom_id res chain seq x y z
N MET A 1 -13.23 -38.22 7.89
CA MET A 1 -14.65 -38.17 7.44
C MET A 1 -14.71 -38.14 5.91
N ASN A 2 -15.71 -38.76 5.26
CA ASN A 2 -15.79 -38.81 3.78
C ASN A 2 -16.42 -37.52 3.23
N GLN A 3 -15.90 -37.00 2.11
CA GLN A 3 -16.41 -35.77 1.47
C GLN A 3 -17.93 -35.81 1.16
N LYS A 4 -18.48 -36.99 0.88
CA LYS A 4 -19.92 -37.17 0.69
C LYS A 4 -20.74 -36.79 1.94
N VAL A 5 -20.22 -37.05 3.13
CA VAL A 5 -20.88 -36.71 4.40
C VAL A 5 -20.92 -35.17 4.58
N TYR A 6 -19.84 -34.48 4.25
CA TYR A 6 -19.81 -32.99 4.32
C TYR A 6 -20.83 -32.38 3.37
N HIS A 7 -20.95 -32.93 2.19
CA HIS A 7 -21.94 -32.45 1.21
C HIS A 7 -23.38 -32.74 1.65
N THR A 8 -23.65 -33.95 2.19
CA THR A 8 -25.00 -34.34 2.68
C THR A 8 -25.42 -33.49 3.88
N LEU A 9 -24.49 -33.14 4.76
CA LEU A 9 -24.72 -32.27 5.92
C LEU A 9 -24.65 -30.78 5.59
N GLU A 10 -24.43 -30.43 4.34
CA GLU A 10 -24.27 -29.04 3.88
C GLU A 10 -23.20 -28.24 4.68
N TYR A 11 -22.14 -28.94 5.15
CA TYR A 11 -21.09 -28.36 5.99
C TYR A 11 -20.42 -27.14 5.34
N TYR A 12 -20.30 -27.12 4.02
CA TYR A 12 -19.77 -25.97 3.24
C TYR A 12 -20.55 -24.68 3.51
N LYS A 13 -21.88 -24.74 3.74
CA LYS A 13 -22.68 -23.55 4.07
C LYS A 13 -22.29 -22.94 5.42
N ILE A 14 -21.88 -23.79 6.37
CA ILE A 14 -21.38 -23.33 7.67
C ILE A 14 -20.05 -22.63 7.49
N LEU A 15 -19.16 -23.19 6.65
CA LEU A 15 -17.84 -22.59 6.37
C LEU A 15 -17.99 -21.26 5.62
N GLU A 16 -18.90 -21.15 4.65
CA GLU A 16 -19.20 -19.89 3.95
C GLU A 16 -19.67 -18.82 4.95
N ARG A 17 -20.66 -19.15 5.81
CA ARG A 17 -21.13 -18.22 6.83
C ARG A 17 -20.03 -17.80 7.82
N LEU A 18 -19.11 -18.70 8.14
CA LEU A 18 -17.96 -18.37 8.99
C LEU A 18 -16.99 -17.45 8.26
N ALA A 19 -16.73 -17.69 6.97
CA ALA A 19 -15.87 -16.87 6.14
C ALA A 19 -16.40 -15.43 5.97
N ASP A 20 -17.73 -15.22 6.00
CA ASP A 20 -18.35 -13.89 5.93
C ASP A 20 -17.96 -12.99 7.11
N TYR A 21 -17.61 -13.59 8.27
CA TYR A 21 -17.11 -12.83 9.43
C TYR A 21 -15.61 -12.52 9.36
N ALA A 22 -14.87 -13.14 8.43
CA ALA A 22 -13.44 -12.91 8.29
C ALA A 22 -13.16 -11.61 7.52
N SER A 23 -12.28 -10.78 8.06
CA SER A 23 -11.97 -9.45 7.51
C SER A 23 -10.78 -9.44 6.53
N CYS A 24 -10.12 -10.57 6.30
CA CYS A 24 -9.04 -10.70 5.33
C CYS A 24 -9.11 -12.04 4.59
N GLU A 25 -8.56 -12.08 3.38
CA GLU A 25 -8.66 -13.25 2.49
C GLU A 25 -7.98 -14.50 3.10
N GLU A 26 -6.84 -14.34 3.79
CA GLU A 26 -6.18 -15.46 4.46
C GLU A 26 -7.05 -16.10 5.55
N ALA A 27 -7.83 -15.29 6.27
CA ALA A 27 -8.75 -15.79 7.28
C ALA A 27 -9.94 -16.51 6.62
N LYS A 28 -10.49 -15.99 5.52
CA LYS A 28 -11.54 -16.66 4.73
C LYS A 28 -11.06 -18.00 4.21
N ASP A 29 -9.86 -18.03 3.63
CA ASP A 29 -9.21 -19.25 3.15
C ASP A 29 -9.06 -20.30 4.25
N ARG A 30 -8.68 -19.86 5.47
CA ARG A 30 -8.60 -20.75 6.63
C ARG A 30 -9.98 -21.28 7.04
N CYS A 31 -11.01 -20.45 7.03
CA CYS A 31 -12.38 -20.86 7.30
C CYS A 31 -12.82 -21.95 6.32
N HIS A 32 -12.61 -21.78 5.03
CA HIS A 32 -12.98 -22.78 4.00
C HIS A 32 -12.22 -24.12 4.11
N LYS A 33 -11.01 -24.09 4.71
CA LYS A 33 -10.18 -25.28 4.91
C LYS A 33 -10.44 -26.00 6.24
N LEU A 34 -11.34 -25.50 7.08
CA LEU A 34 -11.66 -26.16 8.35
C LEU A 34 -12.31 -27.52 8.12
N VAL A 35 -11.85 -28.49 8.88
CA VAL A 35 -12.41 -29.84 8.92
C VAL A 35 -12.78 -30.20 10.35
N PRO A 36 -13.84 -30.99 10.56
CA PRO A 36 -14.18 -31.46 11.89
C PRO A 36 -13.05 -32.31 12.51
N LEU A 37 -12.76 -32.03 13.75
CA LEU A 37 -11.73 -32.73 14.54
C LEU A 37 -12.36 -33.83 15.38
N THR A 38 -11.54 -34.81 15.76
CA THR A 38 -11.97 -35.94 16.59
C THR A 38 -11.16 -36.12 17.86
N ASP A 39 -10.02 -35.39 17.98
CA ASP A 39 -9.20 -35.39 19.19
C ASP A 39 -9.85 -34.49 20.28
N PRO A 40 -10.27 -35.02 21.42
CA PRO A 40 -10.91 -34.23 22.46
C PRO A 40 -10.01 -33.11 23.03
N ALA A 41 -8.70 -33.34 23.11
CA ALA A 41 -7.77 -32.36 23.68
C ALA A 41 -7.61 -31.15 22.73
N GLU A 42 -7.48 -31.42 21.42
CA GLU A 42 -7.41 -30.38 20.39
C GLU A 42 -8.72 -29.58 20.32
N ILE A 43 -9.86 -30.26 20.37
CA ILE A 43 -11.19 -29.62 20.38
C ILE A 43 -11.33 -28.71 21.60
N ALA A 44 -10.98 -29.17 22.78
CA ALA A 44 -11.07 -28.40 24.03
C ALA A 44 -10.20 -27.13 23.95
N HIS A 45 -8.97 -27.25 23.44
CA HIS A 45 -8.06 -26.11 23.26
C HIS A 45 -8.62 -25.06 22.30
N LEU A 46 -9.17 -25.48 21.14
CA LEU A 46 -9.77 -24.56 20.17
C LEU A 46 -11.05 -23.89 20.70
N GLN A 47 -11.84 -24.62 21.47
CA GLN A 47 -13.01 -24.05 22.14
C GLN A 47 -12.61 -23.01 23.19
N GLU A 48 -11.57 -23.29 24.00
CA GLU A 48 -11.01 -22.33 24.96
C GLU A 48 -10.52 -21.07 24.25
N THR A 49 -9.74 -21.21 23.14
CA THR A 49 -9.27 -20.09 22.35
C THR A 49 -10.43 -19.23 21.83
N THR A 50 -11.52 -19.86 21.38
CA THR A 50 -12.71 -19.15 20.91
C THR A 50 -13.44 -18.44 22.06
N ALA A 51 -13.54 -19.08 23.23
CA ALA A 51 -14.15 -18.49 24.42
C ALA A 51 -13.35 -17.27 24.93
N ASP A 52 -12.01 -17.35 24.90
CA ASP A 52 -11.13 -16.24 25.26
C ASP A 52 -11.28 -15.08 24.28
N ALA A 53 -11.33 -15.36 22.96
CA ALA A 53 -11.57 -14.33 21.95
C ALA A 53 -12.91 -13.61 22.16
N LEU A 54 -13.97 -14.36 22.43
CA LEU A 54 -15.29 -13.82 22.74
C LEU A 54 -15.27 -12.98 24.02
N SER A 55 -14.59 -13.46 25.06
CA SER A 55 -14.41 -12.75 26.33
C SER A 55 -13.70 -11.40 26.13
N ARG A 56 -12.65 -11.36 25.29
CA ARG A 56 -11.97 -10.11 24.94
C ARG A 56 -12.89 -9.13 24.18
N LEU A 57 -13.70 -9.63 23.25
CA LEU A 57 -14.68 -8.79 22.52
C LEU A 57 -15.73 -8.17 23.45
N TYR A 58 -16.18 -8.89 24.48
CA TYR A 58 -17.16 -8.35 25.44
C TYR A 58 -16.54 -7.37 26.44
N ARG A 59 -15.26 -7.52 26.78
CA ARG A 59 -14.57 -6.63 27.74
C ARG A 59 -14.07 -5.33 27.13
N GLY A 60 -13.75 -5.32 25.86
CA GLY A 60 -13.11 -4.18 25.22
C GLY A 60 -13.72 -3.77 23.87
N SER A 61 -13.15 -2.77 23.24
CA SER A 61 -13.43 -2.45 21.86
C SER A 61 -12.87 -3.57 20.98
N GLY A 62 -13.66 -4.06 20.03
CA GLY A 62 -13.23 -5.08 19.09
C GLY A 62 -11.99 -4.65 18.30
N ILE A 63 -11.15 -5.62 17.94
CA ILE A 63 -9.99 -5.40 17.09
C ILE A 63 -10.34 -5.65 15.64
N SER A 64 -9.93 -4.75 14.75
CA SER A 64 -10.09 -4.92 13.31
C SER A 64 -8.79 -5.42 12.67
N PHE A 65 -8.90 -6.48 11.87
CA PHE A 65 -7.83 -7.02 11.03
C PHE A 65 -7.93 -6.55 9.58
N SER A 66 -8.80 -5.58 9.29
CA SER A 66 -8.87 -4.95 7.98
C SER A 66 -7.51 -4.32 7.60
N GLY A 67 -7.05 -4.56 6.38
CA GLY A 67 -5.74 -4.14 5.91
C GLY A 67 -4.65 -5.22 6.01
N VAL A 68 -4.99 -6.43 6.46
CA VAL A 68 -4.10 -7.60 6.32
C VAL A 68 -4.11 -8.04 4.86
N HIS A 69 -2.94 -8.00 4.24
CA HIS A 69 -2.71 -8.46 2.86
C HIS A 69 -1.69 -9.59 2.83
N ASN A 70 -1.85 -10.49 1.87
CA ASN A 70 -0.87 -11.54 1.61
C ASN A 70 0.38 -10.96 0.91
N VAL A 71 1.46 -10.84 1.66
CA VAL A 71 2.74 -10.31 1.16
C VAL A 71 3.76 -11.39 0.81
N ASN A 72 3.37 -12.68 0.85
CA ASN A 72 4.30 -13.80 0.62
C ASN A 72 4.95 -13.76 -0.77
N ALA A 73 4.21 -13.34 -1.80
CA ALA A 73 4.76 -13.21 -3.15
C ALA A 73 5.85 -12.11 -3.22
N SER A 74 5.61 -10.98 -2.54
CA SER A 74 6.57 -9.88 -2.43
C SER A 74 7.81 -10.30 -1.67
N LEU A 75 7.68 -11.03 -0.56
CA LEU A 75 8.81 -11.55 0.20
C LEU A 75 9.65 -12.54 -0.62
N LYS A 76 9.02 -13.50 -1.31
CA LYS A 76 9.72 -14.42 -2.21
C LYS A 76 10.48 -13.71 -3.32
N ARG A 77 9.95 -12.60 -3.85
CA ARG A 77 10.63 -11.80 -4.85
C ARG A 77 11.87 -11.11 -4.27
N LEU A 78 11.79 -10.59 -3.05
CA LEU A 78 12.95 -10.01 -2.36
C LEU A 78 14.04 -11.06 -2.09
N ASP A 79 13.66 -12.28 -1.69
CA ASP A 79 14.60 -13.38 -1.41
C ASP A 79 15.47 -13.75 -2.63
N ILE A 80 14.93 -13.57 -3.84
CA ILE A 80 15.68 -13.78 -5.10
C ILE A 80 16.35 -12.52 -5.65
N GLY A 81 16.42 -11.43 -4.84
CA GLY A 81 17.07 -10.18 -5.21
C GLY A 81 16.21 -9.26 -6.10
N GLY A 82 14.91 -9.49 -6.20
CA GLY A 82 13.98 -8.62 -6.91
C GLY A 82 13.66 -7.33 -6.14
N THR A 83 12.96 -6.41 -6.80
CA THR A 83 12.49 -5.15 -6.21
C THR A 83 10.97 -5.13 -6.09
N LEU A 84 10.45 -4.36 -5.15
CA LEU A 84 9.02 -4.12 -4.97
C LEU A 84 8.61 -2.79 -5.60
N ASN A 85 7.39 -2.75 -6.12
CA ASN A 85 6.77 -1.50 -6.55
C ASN A 85 6.09 -0.77 -5.37
N THR A 86 5.59 0.42 -5.62
CA THR A 86 4.93 1.27 -4.61
C THR A 86 3.68 0.61 -4.03
N THR A 87 2.86 -0.03 -4.84
CA THR A 87 1.64 -0.75 -4.41
C THR A 87 1.98 -1.89 -3.46
N GLU A 88 3.00 -2.69 -3.77
CA GLU A 88 3.47 -3.77 -2.89
C GLU A 88 4.01 -3.23 -1.56
N LEU A 89 4.73 -2.12 -1.58
CA LEU A 89 5.20 -1.44 -0.37
C LEU A 89 4.04 -0.91 0.48
N LEU A 90 2.99 -0.36 -0.14
CA LEU A 90 1.79 0.09 0.56
C LEU A 90 1.00 -1.09 1.18
N MET A 91 0.94 -2.25 0.53
CA MET A 91 0.35 -3.47 1.12
C MET A 91 1.14 -3.93 2.36
N ILE A 92 2.47 -3.90 2.30
CA ILE A 92 3.33 -4.19 3.46
C ILE A 92 3.10 -3.15 4.56
N CYS A 93 3.02 -1.87 4.21
CA CYS A 93 2.73 -0.78 5.14
C CYS A 93 1.40 -1.03 5.88
N SER A 94 0.33 -1.35 5.16
CA SER A 94 -0.98 -1.67 5.72
C SER A 94 -0.91 -2.86 6.69
N LEU A 95 -0.19 -3.93 6.32
CA LEU A 95 0.03 -5.08 7.19
C LEU A 95 0.76 -4.69 8.49
N LEU A 96 1.82 -3.88 8.39
CA LEU A 96 2.59 -3.41 9.57
C LEU A 96 1.77 -2.49 10.46
N GLU A 97 0.87 -1.69 9.90
CA GLU A 97 -0.10 -0.87 10.65
C GLU A 97 -1.07 -1.74 11.46
N VAL A 98 -1.58 -2.80 10.84
CA VAL A 98 -2.43 -3.78 11.55
C VAL A 98 -1.63 -4.42 12.68
N ALA A 99 -0.39 -4.86 12.42
CA ALA A 99 0.48 -5.45 13.44
C ALA A 99 0.72 -4.50 14.62
N LYS A 100 0.94 -3.20 14.35
CA LYS A 100 1.10 -2.15 15.38
C LYS A 100 -0.18 -1.99 16.21
N ARG A 101 -1.34 -1.96 15.55
CA ARG A 101 -2.66 -1.84 16.20
C ARG A 101 -2.96 -3.06 17.07
N VAL A 102 -2.72 -4.26 16.55
CA VAL A 102 -2.91 -5.52 17.29
C VAL A 102 -2.02 -5.59 18.53
N LYS A 103 -0.76 -5.16 18.39
CA LYS A 103 0.18 -5.12 19.53
C LYS A 103 -0.21 -4.08 20.58
N ALA A 104 -0.75 -2.95 20.17
CA ALA A 104 -1.26 -1.93 21.09
C ALA A 104 -2.50 -2.44 21.85
N TYR A 105 -3.40 -3.15 21.16
CA TYR A 105 -4.57 -3.79 21.76
C TYR A 105 -4.17 -4.80 22.84
N ASP A 106 -3.23 -5.71 22.55
CA ASP A 106 -2.73 -6.68 23.52
C ASP A 106 -2.16 -6.02 24.79
N ARG A 107 -1.46 -4.88 24.64
CA ARG A 107 -0.91 -4.15 25.79
C ARG A 107 -1.99 -3.48 26.64
N SER A 108 -3.04 -2.96 26.03
CA SER A 108 -4.15 -2.31 26.76
C SER A 108 -4.99 -3.31 27.55
N ASP A 109 -5.15 -4.54 27.05
CA ASP A 109 -5.92 -5.60 27.69
C ASP A 109 -5.14 -6.26 28.86
N ARG A 110 -3.80 -6.18 28.86
CA ARG A 110 -2.94 -6.73 29.93
C ARG A 110 -3.02 -5.98 31.27
N ASN A 111 -3.72 -4.87 31.37
CA ASN A 111 -3.96 -4.20 32.66
C ASN A 111 -4.78 -5.07 33.63
N ASP A 112 -5.43 -6.13 33.15
CA ASP A 112 -6.10 -7.17 33.95
C ASP A 112 -5.25 -8.45 33.97
N GLU A 113 -4.20 -8.54 34.71
CA GLU A 113 -3.23 -9.62 35.03
C GLU A 113 -3.52 -11.07 34.52
N LYS A 114 -4.53 -11.33 33.74
CA LYS A 114 -4.90 -12.66 33.22
C LYS A 114 -4.35 -12.89 31.83
N THR A 115 -3.32 -13.71 31.73
CA THR A 115 -2.91 -14.34 30.48
C THR A 115 -3.97 -15.37 30.04
N ASP A 116 -4.42 -15.28 28.80
CA ASP A 116 -5.35 -16.20 28.15
C ASP A 116 -4.65 -16.98 27.02
N SER A 117 -5.38 -17.90 26.37
CA SER A 117 -4.86 -18.74 25.28
C SER A 117 -4.41 -17.92 24.05
N LEU A 118 -4.87 -16.68 23.89
CA LEU A 118 -4.50 -15.78 22.78
C LEU A 118 -3.22 -14.98 23.04
N SER A 119 -2.87 -14.77 24.33
CA SER A 119 -1.71 -13.96 24.71
C SER A 119 -0.40 -14.40 24.07
N PRO A 120 -0.08 -15.69 23.89
CA PRO A 120 1.11 -16.14 23.17
C PRO A 120 1.12 -15.74 21.71
N LEU A 121 -0.03 -15.75 21.02
CA LEU A 121 -0.15 -15.34 19.62
C LEU A 121 0.12 -13.85 19.46
N PHE A 122 -0.47 -13.02 20.29
CA PHE A 122 -0.24 -11.57 20.28
C PHE A 122 1.20 -11.21 20.66
N SER A 123 1.82 -11.97 21.57
CA SER A 123 3.22 -11.71 21.99
C SER A 123 4.22 -11.87 20.85
N GLN A 124 3.97 -12.78 19.92
CA GLN A 124 4.82 -13.06 18.76
C GLN A 124 4.77 -11.96 17.69
N ILE A 125 3.74 -11.10 17.69
CA ILE A 125 3.60 -10.04 16.71
C ILE A 125 4.64 -8.94 16.96
N GLN A 126 5.45 -8.64 15.95
CA GLN A 126 6.44 -7.57 15.95
C GLN A 126 6.07 -6.51 14.90
N PRO A 127 5.70 -5.29 15.31
CA PRO A 127 5.16 -4.28 14.41
C PRO A 127 6.19 -3.55 13.56
N LEU A 128 7.49 -3.89 13.60
CA LEU A 128 8.57 -3.32 12.80
C LEU A 128 8.41 -1.80 12.52
N SER A 129 8.11 -1.02 13.56
CA SER A 129 7.77 0.40 13.44
C SER A 129 8.78 1.23 12.62
N PRO A 130 10.11 1.05 12.75
CA PRO A 130 11.06 1.80 11.94
C PRO A 130 10.90 1.55 10.44
N LEU A 131 10.59 0.32 10.03
CA LEU A 131 10.33 -0.03 8.63
C LEU A 131 9.02 0.60 8.14
N LEU A 132 7.98 0.54 8.94
CA LEU A 132 6.69 1.19 8.66
C LEU A 132 6.87 2.70 8.42
N ASP A 133 7.57 3.37 9.32
CA ASP A 133 7.78 4.81 9.25
C ASP A 133 8.62 5.20 8.02
N GLU A 134 9.63 4.38 7.64
CA GLU A 134 10.45 4.62 6.45
C GLU A 134 9.67 4.41 5.15
N ILE A 135 8.83 3.36 5.06
CA ILE A 135 7.97 3.17 3.88
C ILE A 135 7.01 4.36 3.73
N ARG A 136 6.35 4.78 4.82
CA ARG A 136 5.43 5.94 4.81
C ARG A 136 6.11 7.25 4.42
N ARG A 137 7.35 7.45 4.85
CA ARG A 137 8.13 8.62 4.48
C ARG A 137 8.46 8.65 3.00
N CYS A 138 8.73 7.49 2.40
CA CYS A 138 9.18 7.39 1.03
C CYS A 138 8.05 7.25 0.01
N VAL A 139 6.95 6.56 0.36
CA VAL A 139 5.85 6.23 -0.54
C VAL A 139 4.62 7.02 -0.14
N VAL A 140 4.23 7.99 -0.96
CA VAL A 140 3.09 8.89 -0.71
C VAL A 140 1.81 8.33 -1.31
N GLY A 141 1.92 7.58 -2.41
CA GLY A 141 0.79 6.99 -3.11
C GLY A 141 1.20 5.83 -4.02
N GLU A 142 0.23 5.24 -4.69
CA GLU A 142 0.45 4.04 -5.54
C GLU A 142 1.49 4.29 -6.65
N ASP A 143 1.54 5.50 -7.21
CA ASP A 143 2.47 5.90 -8.27
C ASP A 143 3.38 7.06 -7.84
N GLU A 144 3.42 7.37 -6.54
CA GLU A 144 4.12 8.56 -6.06
C GLU A 144 5.13 8.23 -4.96
N ILE A 145 6.39 8.61 -5.24
CA ILE A 145 7.49 8.57 -4.29
C ILE A 145 7.80 10.01 -3.84
N ALA A 146 7.95 10.21 -2.53
CA ALA A 146 8.27 11.51 -1.95
C ALA A 146 9.53 12.12 -2.58
N ASP A 147 9.54 13.43 -2.73
CA ASP A 147 10.68 14.17 -3.30
C ASP A 147 11.97 13.97 -2.49
N ASP A 148 11.84 13.77 -1.21
CA ASP A 148 12.92 13.58 -0.23
C ASP A 148 13.15 12.12 0.17
N ALA A 149 12.53 11.16 -0.53
CA ALA A 149 12.73 9.73 -0.29
C ALA A 149 14.22 9.35 -0.33
N SER A 150 15.01 10.01 -1.17
CA SER A 150 16.47 9.95 -1.09
C SER A 150 17.11 11.30 -1.47
N ALA A 151 18.31 11.55 -0.96
CA ALA A 151 19.07 12.76 -1.31
C ALA A 151 19.36 12.87 -2.81
N ALA A 152 19.60 11.72 -3.47
CA ALA A 152 19.82 11.66 -4.91
C ALA A 152 18.56 12.05 -5.69
N LEU A 153 17.40 11.50 -5.34
CA LEU A 153 16.12 11.82 -5.98
C LEU A 153 15.76 13.30 -5.80
N SER A 154 15.93 13.83 -4.59
CA SER A 154 15.68 15.25 -4.29
C SER A 154 16.55 16.17 -5.16
N LYS A 155 17.84 15.84 -5.30
CA LYS A 155 18.77 16.61 -6.15
C LYS A 155 18.36 16.56 -7.62
N ILE A 156 18.00 15.39 -8.14
CA ILE A 156 17.57 15.20 -9.54
C ILE A 156 16.30 16.00 -9.80
N ARG A 157 15.27 15.87 -8.95
CA ARG A 157 14.00 16.58 -9.12
C ARG A 157 14.16 18.10 -9.02
N LYS A 158 15.02 18.60 -8.11
CA LYS A 158 15.38 20.02 -8.04
C LYS A 158 16.08 20.49 -9.33
N SER A 159 16.99 19.67 -9.88
CA SER A 159 17.67 19.98 -11.13
C SER A 159 16.69 20.05 -12.31
N ILE A 160 15.76 19.09 -12.42
CA ILE A 160 14.71 19.09 -13.46
C ILE A 160 13.86 20.35 -13.37
N ARG A 161 13.38 20.69 -12.16
CA ARG A 161 12.60 21.93 -11.94
C ARG A 161 13.38 23.17 -12.37
N GLY A 162 14.62 23.31 -11.92
CA GLY A 162 15.47 24.45 -12.27
C GLY A 162 15.78 24.53 -13.79
N MET A 163 15.87 23.39 -14.49
CA MET A 163 15.99 23.38 -15.94
C MET A 163 14.69 23.82 -16.63
N ASN A 164 13.55 23.35 -16.18
CA ASN A 164 12.25 23.78 -16.70
C ASN A 164 12.04 25.29 -16.52
N ASP A 165 12.37 25.82 -15.33
CA ASP A 165 12.28 27.26 -15.06
C ASP A 165 13.17 28.08 -16.01
N ARG A 166 14.40 27.60 -16.30
CA ARG A 166 15.30 28.22 -17.27
C ARG A 166 14.73 28.21 -18.68
N ILE A 167 14.16 27.07 -19.11
CA ILE A 167 13.51 26.96 -20.42
C ILE A 167 12.36 27.96 -20.52
N HIS A 168 11.51 28.02 -19.51
CA HIS A 168 10.40 28.96 -19.46
C HIS A 168 10.88 30.42 -19.50
N ALA A 169 11.93 30.77 -18.77
CA ALA A 169 12.51 32.12 -18.79
C ALA A 169 13.08 32.47 -20.16
N GLN A 170 13.78 31.53 -20.80
CA GLN A 170 14.30 31.74 -22.17
C GLN A 170 13.19 31.95 -23.20
N LEU A 171 12.15 31.10 -23.16
CA LEU A 171 11.02 31.24 -24.10
C LEU A 171 10.22 32.51 -23.83
N THR A 172 10.04 32.91 -22.60
CA THR A 172 9.44 34.21 -22.25
C THR A 172 10.30 35.37 -22.76
N GLY A 173 11.62 35.26 -22.65
CA GLY A 173 12.54 36.24 -23.22
C GLY A 173 12.40 36.36 -24.76
N LEU A 174 12.27 35.23 -25.45
CA LEU A 174 12.03 35.20 -26.90
C LEU A 174 10.67 35.82 -27.27
N MET A 175 9.62 35.56 -26.52
CA MET A 175 8.29 36.13 -26.73
C MET A 175 8.25 37.66 -26.50
N ASN A 176 9.05 38.16 -25.58
CA ASN A 176 9.13 39.59 -25.24
C ASN A 176 10.08 40.36 -26.18
N ASN A 177 10.91 39.67 -26.99
CA ASN A 177 11.75 40.29 -27.97
C ASN A 177 10.88 40.81 -29.14
N THR A 178 10.98 42.09 -29.44
CA THR A 178 10.15 42.76 -30.44
C THR A 178 10.25 42.10 -31.85
N THR A 179 11.44 41.67 -32.24
CA THR A 179 11.68 40.99 -33.52
C THR A 179 11.04 39.62 -33.56
N THR A 180 11.28 38.78 -32.54
CA THR A 180 10.71 37.41 -32.46
C THR A 180 9.19 37.48 -32.34
N ARG A 181 8.67 38.40 -31.56
CA ARG A 181 7.23 38.59 -31.35
C ARG A 181 6.46 38.87 -32.66
N SER A 182 7.06 39.57 -33.60
CA SER A 182 6.42 39.83 -34.92
C SER A 182 6.25 38.55 -35.75
N TYR A 183 7.04 37.52 -35.50
CA TYR A 183 7.00 36.24 -36.20
C TYR A 183 6.05 35.23 -35.53
N LEU A 184 5.64 35.46 -34.30
CA LEU A 184 4.74 34.57 -33.59
C LEU A 184 3.29 34.75 -34.01
N GLN A 185 2.56 33.66 -34.14
CA GLN A 185 1.12 33.68 -34.36
C GLN A 185 0.41 34.14 -33.08
N ASP A 186 0.79 33.57 -31.95
CA ASP A 186 0.34 33.90 -30.63
C ASP A 186 1.51 33.92 -29.62
N ALA A 187 1.44 34.83 -28.63
CA ALA A 187 2.46 34.92 -27.58
C ALA A 187 2.16 33.98 -26.42
N VAL A 188 2.13 32.66 -26.72
CA VAL A 188 1.87 31.60 -25.71
C VAL A 188 2.91 30.49 -25.84
N ILE A 189 3.33 29.96 -24.71
CA ILE A 189 4.15 28.75 -24.61
C ILE A 189 3.20 27.55 -24.58
N THR A 190 3.34 26.64 -25.52
CA THR A 190 2.56 25.39 -25.59
C THR A 190 3.49 24.20 -25.42
N MET A 191 2.92 23.04 -25.15
CA MET A 191 3.66 21.79 -25.08
C MET A 191 3.13 20.81 -26.12
N ARG A 192 4.03 20.22 -26.92
CA ARG A 192 3.72 19.14 -27.87
C ARG A 192 4.78 18.05 -27.73
N ASP A 193 4.36 16.81 -27.58
CA ASP A 193 5.24 15.66 -27.47
C ASP A 193 6.36 15.83 -26.42
N GLY A 194 6.00 16.41 -25.26
CA GLY A 194 6.94 16.66 -24.16
C GLY A 194 7.94 17.79 -24.41
N ARG A 195 7.76 18.61 -25.47
CA ARG A 195 8.63 19.75 -25.80
C ARG A 195 7.85 21.06 -25.71
N TYR A 196 8.51 22.09 -25.21
CA TYR A 196 7.97 23.44 -25.21
C TYR A 196 8.03 24.01 -26.63
N CYS A 197 6.93 24.56 -27.09
CA CYS A 197 6.78 25.12 -28.45
C CYS A 197 6.24 26.55 -28.40
N LEU A 198 6.71 27.38 -29.34
CA LEU A 198 6.13 28.67 -29.64
C LEU A 198 5.43 28.60 -30.99
N PRO A 199 4.16 29.05 -31.15
CA PRO A 199 3.46 29.05 -32.41
C PRO A 199 4.01 30.15 -33.32
N VAL A 200 4.65 29.77 -34.41
CA VAL A 200 5.22 30.70 -35.41
C VAL A 200 4.29 30.76 -36.62
N ARG A 201 4.12 31.95 -37.20
CA ARG A 201 3.38 32.15 -38.46
C ARG A 201 4.00 31.37 -39.62
N ALA A 202 3.16 30.80 -40.48
CA ALA A 202 3.62 29.93 -41.56
C ALA A 202 4.67 30.61 -42.48
N GLU A 203 4.48 31.89 -42.75
CA GLU A 203 5.37 32.71 -43.57
C GLU A 203 6.70 33.06 -42.89
N SER A 204 6.78 32.92 -41.56
CA SER A 204 7.97 33.30 -40.78
C SER A 204 8.78 32.07 -40.30
N LYS A 205 8.48 30.87 -40.77
CA LYS A 205 9.15 29.63 -40.34
C LYS A 205 10.67 29.64 -40.50
N THR A 206 11.19 30.28 -41.53
CA THR A 206 12.63 30.39 -41.81
C THR A 206 13.33 31.49 -41.03
N SER A 207 12.57 32.40 -40.42
CA SER A 207 13.09 33.55 -39.68
C SER A 207 13.32 33.27 -38.19
N VAL A 208 12.72 32.18 -37.65
CA VAL A 208 12.86 31.77 -36.26
C VAL A 208 13.67 30.48 -36.21
N PRO A 209 14.85 30.48 -35.57
CA PRO A 209 15.64 29.27 -35.44
C PRO A 209 14.92 28.27 -34.51
N GLY A 210 14.71 27.05 -34.97
CA GLY A 210 14.04 26.02 -34.23
C GLY A 210 13.71 24.80 -35.09
N MET A 211 13.15 23.78 -34.44
CA MET A 211 12.63 22.58 -35.09
C MET A 211 11.13 22.81 -35.35
N VAL A 212 10.71 22.57 -36.59
CA VAL A 212 9.32 22.72 -37.06
C VAL A 212 8.67 21.36 -37.21
#